data_f2ebbd838a0f7922aaecaeea5fa71a45
#
_entry.id   f2ebbd838a0f7922aaecaeea5fa71a45
#
_cell.length_a   1.000
_cell.length_b   1.000
_cell.length_c   1.000
_cell.angle_alpha   90.00
_cell.angle_beta   90.00
_cell.angle_gamma   90.00
#
_symmetry.space_group_name_H-M   'P 1'
#
loop_
_entity.id
_entity.type
_entity.pdbx_description
1 polymer ?
#
loop_
_entity_poly.entity_id
_entity_poly.type
_entity_poly.pdbx_seq_one_letter_code
_entity_poly.pdbx_strand_id
1 'polypeptide(L)'
;KSLVFVLPPGYQDHPDLDLYAYIYRYDYLDRLVYKKLPGCSPSYLVYDAAHRLVFSQDGCQRNDSLWSFFVYDVYGRVVVEGECSNSDKHVRTAGETVVLGTLMEGDTGLAYSGYQSSFDLVDPCVYVVNYYDTYDFRTRNGFSAYNFPEGTVSATGNLTGSILCTHGSSGFIYSADYYDINKRIVKSLSSRVNGGMDTYATEYSFQGSPLSVLHTHTDSSGYSLTERYTYTYDHSSRLTRVSHQYDNNPSVLLLEHTYDELGRLQTDKLDNGIYVTDYAYNIRNWPVSYTHLTLPT
;
A
#
# COMPACT_ATOMS: atom_id res chain seq x y z
N LYS A 1 -5.08 8.99 30.88
CA LYS A 1 -6.19 9.96 30.65
C LYS A 1 -6.31 10.11 29.14
N SER A 2 -7.42 9.67 28.58
CA SER A 2 -7.68 9.73 27.14
C SER A 2 -8.26 11.08 26.75
N LEU A 3 -7.90 11.60 25.59
CA LEU A 3 -8.37 12.87 25.05
C LEU A 3 -9.84 12.73 24.65
N VAL A 4 -10.74 13.48 25.30
CA VAL A 4 -12.19 13.37 25.08
C VAL A 4 -12.70 14.38 24.05
N PHE A 5 -12.20 15.63 24.09
CA PHE A 5 -12.52 16.62 23.07
C PHE A 5 -11.45 17.70 22.98
N VAL A 6 -11.39 18.37 21.82
CA VAL A 6 -10.54 19.54 21.54
C VAL A 6 -11.39 20.62 20.89
N LEU A 7 -11.24 21.85 21.34
CA LEU A 7 -11.79 23.04 20.69
C LEU A 7 -10.66 23.86 20.06
N PRO A 8 -10.81 24.34 18.83
CA PRO A 8 -9.86 25.26 18.22
C PRO A 8 -9.80 26.59 19.01
N PRO A 9 -8.67 27.32 18.96
CA PRO A 9 -8.56 28.65 19.51
C PRO A 9 -9.66 29.59 18.96
N GLY A 10 -10.32 30.36 19.83
CA GLY A 10 -11.40 31.27 19.47
C GLY A 10 -12.82 30.67 19.50
N TYR A 11 -12.95 29.35 19.69
CA TYR A 11 -14.26 28.69 19.77
C TYR A 11 -14.53 28.03 21.13
N GLN A 12 -13.74 28.34 22.15
CA GLN A 12 -13.81 27.73 23.48
C GLN A 12 -15.13 28.01 24.19
N ASP A 13 -15.75 29.17 23.93
CA ASP A 13 -17.04 29.58 24.51
C ASP A 13 -18.21 29.44 23.52
N HIS A 14 -18.00 28.80 22.37
CA HIS A 14 -19.04 28.64 21.36
C HIS A 14 -20.02 27.54 21.77
N PRO A 15 -21.36 27.79 21.71
CA PRO A 15 -22.35 26.83 22.17
C PRO A 15 -22.47 25.59 21.25
N ASP A 16 -22.10 25.70 19.97
CA ASP A 16 -22.24 24.62 19.02
C ASP A 16 -20.96 23.74 18.95
N LEU A 17 -20.91 22.80 19.90
CA LEU A 17 -19.82 21.81 19.94
C LEU A 17 -19.81 20.88 18.73
N ASP A 18 -20.96 20.64 18.12
CA ASP A 18 -21.07 19.74 16.97
C ASP A 18 -20.40 20.31 15.73
N LEU A 19 -20.38 21.62 15.60
CA LEU A 19 -19.75 22.29 14.45
C LEU A 19 -18.23 22.50 14.65
N TYR A 20 -17.77 22.75 15.87
CA TYR A 20 -16.40 23.21 16.11
C TYR A 20 -15.52 22.24 16.90
N ALA A 21 -16.10 21.26 17.62
CA ALA A 21 -15.32 20.37 18.46
C ALA A 21 -14.86 19.10 17.75
N TYR A 22 -13.64 18.65 18.08
CA TYR A 22 -13.21 17.27 17.89
C TYR A 22 -13.69 16.49 19.09
N ILE A 23 -14.47 15.42 18.89
CA ILE A 23 -15.07 14.64 19.97
C ILE A 23 -14.59 13.19 19.83
N TYR A 24 -14.14 12.60 20.96
CA TYR A 24 -13.67 11.24 21.04
C TYR A 24 -14.38 10.52 22.19
N ARG A 25 -14.80 9.29 21.98
CA ARG A 25 -15.32 8.41 23.04
C ARG A 25 -14.58 7.08 23.01
N TYR A 26 -14.34 6.57 24.18
CA TYR A 26 -13.61 5.33 24.39
C TYR A 26 -14.49 4.32 25.12
N ASP A 27 -14.21 3.05 24.91
CA ASP A 27 -14.81 1.98 25.69
C ASP A 27 -14.09 1.80 27.04
N TYR A 28 -14.50 0.78 27.79
CA TYR A 28 -13.92 0.46 29.10
C TYR A 28 -12.47 -0.05 29.05
N LEU A 29 -11.96 -0.37 27.84
CA LEU A 29 -10.57 -0.77 27.58
C LEU A 29 -9.74 0.37 26.98
N ASP A 30 -10.22 1.63 27.05
CA ASP A 30 -9.57 2.80 26.45
C ASP A 30 -9.39 2.72 24.91
N ARG A 31 -10.19 1.91 24.19
CA ARG A 31 -10.19 1.87 22.71
C ARG A 31 -11.16 2.92 22.18
N LEU A 32 -10.74 3.63 21.12
CA LEU A 32 -11.56 4.66 20.48
C LEU A 32 -12.74 4.03 19.74
N VAL A 33 -13.96 4.23 20.21
CA VAL A 33 -15.20 3.68 19.60
C VAL A 33 -16.03 4.73 18.86
N TYR A 34 -15.71 6.01 19.04
CA TYR A 34 -16.41 7.11 18.40
C TYR A 34 -15.46 8.28 18.19
N LYS A 35 -15.43 8.79 16.95
CA LYS A 35 -14.64 9.95 16.55
C LYS A 35 -15.53 10.89 15.74
N LYS A 36 -15.53 12.18 16.10
CA LYS A 36 -16.20 13.24 15.35
C LYS A 36 -15.24 14.38 15.09
N LEU A 37 -15.16 14.81 13.85
CA LEU A 37 -14.42 15.99 13.41
C LEU A 37 -15.36 17.18 13.31
N PRO A 38 -14.88 18.43 13.45
CA PRO A 38 -15.68 19.64 13.28
C PRO A 38 -16.44 19.64 11.95
N GLY A 39 -17.75 19.89 12.01
CA GLY A 39 -18.60 19.96 10.83
C GLY A 39 -18.83 18.65 10.06
N CYS A 40 -18.24 17.52 10.54
CA CYS A 40 -18.40 16.21 9.91
C CYS A 40 -19.35 15.32 10.68
N SER A 41 -19.96 14.36 10.01
CA SER A 41 -20.66 13.25 10.68
C SER A 41 -19.68 12.38 11.46
N PRO A 42 -20.07 11.78 12.60
CA PRO A 42 -19.20 10.94 13.39
C PRO A 42 -18.88 9.61 12.70
N SER A 43 -17.70 9.06 13.04
CA SER A 43 -17.31 7.69 12.68
C SER A 43 -17.44 6.80 13.90
N TYR A 44 -17.90 5.56 13.69
CA TYR A 44 -18.00 4.52 14.70
C TYR A 44 -16.99 3.42 14.42
N LEU A 45 -16.42 2.85 15.49
CA LEU A 45 -15.43 1.78 15.41
C LEU A 45 -15.85 0.65 16.36
N VAL A 46 -15.79 -0.59 15.88
CA VAL A 46 -16.11 -1.80 16.64
C VAL A 46 -14.91 -2.73 16.62
N TYR A 47 -14.55 -3.21 17.80
CA TYR A 47 -13.40 -4.09 18.00
C TYR A 47 -13.87 -5.47 18.41
N ASP A 48 -13.14 -6.50 18.01
CA ASP A 48 -13.38 -7.89 18.41
C ASP A 48 -12.83 -8.18 19.84
N ALA A 49 -13.04 -9.39 20.32
CA ALA A 49 -12.54 -9.83 21.62
C ALA A 49 -11.00 -9.92 21.67
N ALA A 50 -10.32 -9.95 20.54
CA ALA A 50 -8.86 -9.84 20.42
C ALA A 50 -8.36 -8.40 20.29
N HIS A 51 -9.22 -7.39 20.52
CA HIS A 51 -8.93 -5.96 20.48
C HIS A 51 -8.54 -5.42 19.09
N ARG A 52 -8.91 -6.10 17.99
CA ARG A 52 -8.68 -5.67 16.62
C ARG A 52 -9.90 -4.94 16.09
N LEU A 53 -9.69 -3.90 15.27
CA LEU A 53 -10.78 -3.17 14.60
C LEU A 53 -11.43 -4.10 13.55
N VAL A 54 -12.66 -4.49 13.73
CA VAL A 54 -13.37 -5.42 12.82
C VAL A 54 -14.45 -4.73 12.01
N PHE A 55 -15.03 -3.63 12.51
CA PHE A 55 -15.98 -2.81 11.77
C PHE A 55 -15.72 -1.33 11.98
N SER A 56 -15.94 -0.54 10.94
CA SER A 56 -16.02 0.91 11.02
C SER A 56 -17.15 1.44 10.16
N GLN A 57 -17.69 2.60 10.53
CA GLN A 57 -18.74 3.27 9.78
C GLN A 57 -18.54 4.78 9.82
N ASP A 58 -18.48 5.41 8.68
CA ASP A 58 -18.48 6.86 8.54
C ASP A 58 -19.90 7.43 8.32
N GLY A 59 -19.99 8.75 8.09
CA GLY A 59 -21.27 9.42 7.88
C GLY A 59 -21.94 9.07 6.56
N CYS A 60 -21.17 8.81 5.50
CA CYS A 60 -21.70 8.41 4.19
C CYS A 60 -22.23 6.98 4.24
N GLN A 61 -21.43 6.07 4.78
CA GLN A 61 -21.83 4.67 4.96
C GLN A 61 -23.07 4.51 5.82
N ARG A 62 -23.27 5.42 6.82
CA ARG A 62 -24.48 5.40 7.66
C ARG A 62 -25.74 5.71 6.88
N ASN A 63 -25.68 6.62 5.90
CA ASN A 63 -26.82 6.93 5.06
C ASN A 63 -27.23 5.73 4.20
N ASP A 64 -26.24 4.92 3.78
CA ASP A 64 -26.42 3.74 2.95
C ASP A 64 -26.60 2.45 3.76
N SER A 65 -26.57 2.55 5.12
CA SER A 65 -26.62 1.41 6.04
C SER A 65 -25.51 0.40 5.82
N LEU A 66 -24.31 0.87 5.44
CA LEU A 66 -23.13 0.07 5.19
C LEU A 66 -22.14 0.17 6.35
N TRP A 67 -21.33 -0.87 6.51
CA TRP A 67 -20.20 -0.95 7.42
C TRP A 67 -18.98 -1.46 6.67
N SER A 68 -17.83 -0.80 6.82
CA SER A 68 -16.55 -1.41 6.44
C SER A 68 -16.25 -2.55 7.41
N PHE A 69 -15.77 -3.67 6.89
CA PHE A 69 -15.37 -4.82 7.70
C PHE A 69 -13.93 -5.23 7.42
N PHE A 70 -13.28 -5.79 8.45
CA PHE A 70 -11.92 -6.33 8.40
C PHE A 70 -11.90 -7.73 8.99
N VAL A 71 -11.40 -8.69 8.22
CA VAL A 71 -11.23 -10.08 8.64
C VAL A 71 -9.74 -10.36 8.79
N TYR A 72 -9.36 -11.01 9.88
CA TYR A 72 -7.97 -11.25 10.25
C TYR A 72 -7.64 -12.75 10.23
N ASP A 73 -6.39 -13.08 9.91
CA ASP A 73 -5.87 -14.42 10.12
C ASP A 73 -5.53 -14.69 11.61
N VAL A 74 -5.03 -15.90 11.89
CA VAL A 74 -4.60 -16.29 13.24
C VAL A 74 -3.42 -15.50 13.77
N TYR A 75 -2.66 -14.84 12.90
CA TYR A 75 -1.52 -13.99 13.25
C TYR A 75 -1.89 -12.51 13.42
N GLY A 76 -3.16 -12.15 13.21
CA GLY A 76 -3.66 -10.78 13.33
C GLY A 76 -3.39 -9.91 12.10
N ARG A 77 -3.12 -10.50 10.93
CA ARG A 77 -2.97 -9.77 9.66
C ARG A 77 -4.32 -9.69 8.95
N VAL A 78 -4.61 -8.55 8.33
CA VAL A 78 -5.86 -8.38 7.56
C VAL A 78 -5.79 -9.23 6.30
N VAL A 79 -6.72 -10.17 6.15
CA VAL A 79 -6.83 -11.06 4.99
C VAL A 79 -7.96 -10.68 4.05
N VAL A 80 -9.05 -10.10 4.55
CA VAL A 80 -10.15 -9.59 3.72
C VAL A 80 -10.63 -8.26 4.27
N GLU A 81 -10.88 -7.33 3.39
CA GLU A 81 -11.44 -6.02 3.67
C GLU A 81 -12.54 -5.70 2.67
N GLY A 82 -13.63 -5.08 3.14
CA GLY A 82 -14.75 -4.70 2.28
C GLY A 82 -15.84 -3.97 3.03
N GLU A 83 -17.03 -3.93 2.44
CA GLU A 83 -18.23 -3.38 3.03
C GLU A 83 -19.34 -4.43 3.12
N CYS A 84 -20.24 -4.25 4.10
CA CYS A 84 -21.37 -5.13 4.31
C CYS A 84 -22.59 -4.35 4.82
N SER A 85 -23.79 -4.92 4.69
CA SER A 85 -25.06 -4.33 5.13
C SER A 85 -25.57 -4.88 6.47
N ASN A 86 -24.66 -5.31 7.35
CA ASN A 86 -25.01 -5.78 8.68
C ASN A 86 -25.69 -4.70 9.52
N SER A 87 -26.73 -5.06 10.28
CA SER A 87 -27.37 -4.13 11.19
C SER A 87 -26.45 -3.74 12.35
N ASP A 88 -26.59 -2.53 12.89
CA ASP A 88 -25.82 -2.01 14.04
C ASP A 88 -25.83 -2.97 15.23
N LYS A 89 -26.98 -3.61 15.50
CA LYS A 89 -27.11 -4.57 16.58
C LYS A 89 -26.24 -5.79 16.33
N HIS A 90 -26.22 -6.31 15.11
CA HIS A 90 -25.43 -7.48 14.73
C HIS A 90 -23.93 -7.16 14.77
N VAL A 91 -23.51 -6.04 14.20
CA VAL A 91 -22.11 -5.60 14.22
C VAL A 91 -21.56 -5.49 15.64
N ARG A 92 -22.34 -5.00 16.59
CA ARG A 92 -21.91 -4.89 18.00
C ARG A 92 -21.63 -6.25 18.66
N THR A 93 -22.26 -7.34 18.21
CA THR A 93 -21.98 -8.70 18.74
C THR A 93 -20.58 -9.21 18.34
N ALA A 94 -19.94 -8.61 17.33
CA ALA A 94 -18.56 -8.92 16.99
C ALA A 94 -17.57 -8.65 18.16
N GLY A 95 -17.90 -7.72 19.05
CA GLY A 95 -17.12 -7.46 20.27
C GLY A 95 -17.05 -8.63 21.26
N GLU A 96 -17.96 -9.58 21.16
CA GLU A 96 -18.05 -10.77 22.04
C GLU A 96 -17.22 -11.95 21.52
N THR A 97 -16.76 -11.91 20.27
CA THR A 97 -16.06 -13.02 19.60
C THR A 97 -14.76 -12.54 18.95
N VAL A 98 -13.91 -13.49 18.60
CA VAL A 98 -12.71 -13.22 17.78
C VAL A 98 -13.08 -13.43 16.31
N VAL A 99 -13.01 -12.40 15.48
CA VAL A 99 -13.33 -12.48 14.05
C VAL A 99 -12.12 -12.97 13.28
N LEU A 100 -12.19 -14.21 12.79
CA LEU A 100 -11.12 -14.86 12.06
C LEU A 100 -11.54 -15.21 10.63
N GLY A 101 -10.59 -15.03 9.71
CA GLY A 101 -10.62 -15.57 8.36
C GLY A 101 -9.90 -16.90 8.27
N THR A 102 -10.59 -17.92 7.83
CA THR A 102 -10.03 -19.25 7.58
C THR A 102 -9.89 -19.46 6.08
N LEU A 103 -8.69 -19.79 5.62
CA LEU A 103 -8.45 -20.14 4.22
C LEU A 103 -8.93 -21.59 3.96
N MET A 104 -9.92 -21.71 3.09
CA MET A 104 -10.51 -23.00 2.70
C MET A 104 -9.89 -23.50 1.40
N GLU A 105 -10.02 -24.80 1.15
CA GLU A 105 -9.67 -25.36 -0.16
C GLU A 105 -10.71 -24.95 -1.23
N GLY A 106 -10.22 -24.73 -2.46
CA GLY A 106 -11.06 -24.37 -3.61
C GLY A 106 -11.46 -22.89 -3.65
N ASP A 107 -12.26 -22.55 -4.67
CA ASP A 107 -12.71 -21.17 -4.99
C ASP A 107 -14.03 -20.86 -4.29
N THR A 108 -14.04 -20.95 -2.97
CA THR A 108 -15.19 -20.67 -2.10
C THR A 108 -14.94 -19.45 -1.23
N GLY A 109 -15.89 -19.10 -0.37
CA GLY A 109 -15.76 -18.01 0.59
C GLY A 109 -16.00 -16.62 -0.01
N LEU A 110 -15.50 -15.62 0.69
CA LEU A 110 -15.68 -14.19 0.33
C LEU A 110 -15.02 -13.88 -1.02
N ALA A 111 -15.79 -13.39 -1.99
CA ALA A 111 -15.35 -13.05 -3.34
C ALA A 111 -14.52 -14.14 -4.04
N TYR A 112 -14.85 -15.41 -3.82
CA TYR A 112 -14.11 -16.59 -4.37
C TYR A 112 -12.62 -16.62 -3.99
N SER A 113 -12.25 -15.93 -2.93
CA SER A 113 -10.86 -15.85 -2.45
C SER A 113 -10.37 -17.09 -1.72
N GLY A 114 -11.29 -17.96 -1.31
CA GLY A 114 -11.03 -19.07 -0.39
C GLY A 114 -11.13 -18.68 1.09
N TYR A 115 -11.19 -17.40 1.44
CA TYR A 115 -11.38 -16.99 2.83
C TYR A 115 -12.83 -17.02 3.25
N GLN A 116 -13.10 -17.66 4.39
CA GLN A 116 -14.38 -17.66 5.07
C GLN A 116 -14.25 -16.92 6.40
N SER A 117 -15.13 -15.96 6.66
CA SER A 117 -15.21 -15.26 7.95
C SER A 117 -15.90 -16.13 9.00
N SER A 118 -15.39 -16.12 10.23
CA SER A 118 -16.07 -16.72 11.40
C SER A 118 -17.28 -15.90 11.86
N PHE A 119 -17.39 -14.63 11.42
CA PHE A 119 -18.51 -13.75 11.69
C PHE A 119 -19.42 -13.68 10.45
N ASP A 120 -20.72 -13.69 10.68
CA ASP A 120 -21.71 -13.64 9.60
C ASP A 120 -21.79 -12.24 8.98
N LEU A 121 -21.47 -12.14 7.68
CA LEU A 121 -21.49 -10.91 6.89
C LEU A 121 -22.69 -10.92 5.95
N VAL A 122 -23.51 -9.87 5.99
CA VAL A 122 -24.67 -9.68 5.13
C VAL A 122 -24.27 -8.89 3.89
N ASP A 123 -24.53 -9.45 2.71
CA ASP A 123 -24.22 -8.85 1.41
C ASP A 123 -22.80 -8.26 1.32
N PRO A 124 -21.74 -9.05 1.61
CA PRO A 124 -20.39 -8.53 1.64
C PRO A 124 -19.89 -8.15 0.24
N CYS A 125 -19.47 -6.89 0.09
CA CYS A 125 -18.72 -6.40 -1.05
C CYS A 125 -17.23 -6.34 -0.68
N VAL A 126 -16.43 -7.24 -1.23
CA VAL A 126 -15.00 -7.33 -0.92
C VAL A 126 -14.21 -6.37 -1.79
N TYR A 127 -13.31 -5.59 -1.18
CA TYR A 127 -12.42 -4.66 -1.87
C TYR A 127 -11.00 -5.18 -1.98
N VAL A 128 -10.50 -5.80 -0.91
CA VAL A 128 -9.14 -6.29 -0.84
C VAL A 128 -9.13 -7.70 -0.25
N VAL A 129 -8.33 -8.57 -0.86
CA VAL A 129 -7.96 -9.87 -0.30
C VAL A 129 -6.44 -9.97 -0.29
N ASN A 130 -5.86 -10.37 0.83
CA ASN A 130 -4.43 -10.55 1.01
C ASN A 130 -4.08 -12.00 1.30
N TYR A 131 -3.07 -12.51 0.60
CA TYR A 131 -2.50 -13.85 0.84
C TYR A 131 -1.08 -13.71 1.39
N TYR A 132 -0.75 -14.51 2.37
CA TYR A 132 0.52 -14.46 3.07
C TYR A 132 1.21 -15.82 3.05
N ASP A 133 2.52 -15.82 3.24
CA ASP A 133 3.34 -16.99 3.54
C ASP A 133 3.58 -17.96 2.36
N THR A 134 2.56 -18.29 1.57
CA THR A 134 2.61 -19.28 0.48
C THR A 134 2.12 -18.68 -0.84
N TYR A 135 2.31 -19.42 -1.93
CA TYR A 135 1.84 -19.05 -3.28
C TYR A 135 0.70 -19.98 -3.78
N ASP A 136 0.01 -20.69 -2.90
CA ASP A 136 -1.04 -21.64 -3.25
C ASP A 136 -2.26 -20.97 -3.90
N PHE A 137 -2.45 -19.66 -3.65
CA PHE A 137 -3.51 -18.87 -4.28
C PHE A 137 -3.42 -18.80 -5.80
N ARG A 138 -2.26 -19.08 -6.41
CA ARG A 138 -2.04 -19.01 -7.88
C ARG A 138 -2.96 -19.92 -8.68
N THR A 139 -3.40 -21.02 -8.10
CA THR A 139 -4.30 -21.99 -8.73
C THR A 139 -5.78 -21.60 -8.60
N ARG A 140 -6.08 -20.54 -7.84
CA ARG A 140 -7.44 -20.10 -7.60
C ARG A 140 -8.03 -19.37 -8.79
N ASN A 141 -9.38 -19.33 -8.85
CA ASN A 141 -10.10 -18.59 -9.88
C ASN A 141 -9.64 -17.12 -9.92
N GLY A 142 -9.47 -16.60 -11.13
CA GLY A 142 -8.90 -15.28 -11.38
C GLY A 142 -7.37 -15.29 -11.49
N PHE A 143 -6.64 -15.78 -10.49
CA PHE A 143 -5.18 -15.95 -10.59
C PHE A 143 -4.76 -16.94 -11.66
N SER A 144 -5.49 -18.05 -11.82
CA SER A 144 -5.18 -19.09 -12.81
C SER A 144 -5.26 -18.60 -14.26
N ALA A 145 -5.94 -17.49 -14.54
CA ALA A 145 -5.99 -16.84 -15.85
C ALA A 145 -4.67 -16.13 -16.20
N TYR A 146 -3.84 -15.83 -15.21
CA TYR A 146 -2.57 -15.13 -15.35
C TYR A 146 -1.44 -16.04 -14.88
N ASN A 147 -0.55 -16.38 -15.71
CA ASN A 147 0.52 -17.38 -15.45
C ASN A 147 1.53 -16.91 -14.38
N PHE A 148 1.09 -16.79 -13.12
CA PHE A 148 1.93 -16.44 -11.98
C PHE A 148 2.93 -17.58 -11.68
N PRO A 149 4.25 -17.34 -11.67
CA PRO A 149 5.24 -18.37 -11.44
C PRO A 149 5.21 -18.92 -10.01
N GLU A 150 5.84 -20.05 -9.80
CA GLU A 150 6.04 -20.61 -8.47
C GLU A 150 7.11 -19.84 -7.70
N GLY A 151 6.87 -19.63 -6.39
CA GLY A 151 7.88 -19.02 -5.51
C GLY A 151 8.99 -20.03 -5.21
N THR A 152 10.23 -19.64 -5.43
CA THR A 152 11.41 -20.49 -5.18
C THR A 152 12.00 -20.32 -3.79
N VAL A 153 11.63 -19.27 -3.08
CA VAL A 153 12.12 -18.92 -1.74
C VAL A 153 10.93 -18.81 -0.78
N SER A 154 11.13 -19.21 0.46
CA SER A 154 10.10 -19.08 1.50
C SER A 154 9.71 -17.62 1.73
N ALA A 155 8.41 -17.33 1.63
CA ALA A 155 7.83 -16.03 1.84
C ALA A 155 7.17 -15.87 3.21
N THR A 156 7.45 -16.76 4.15
CA THR A 156 6.85 -16.75 5.50
C THR A 156 6.95 -15.38 6.18
N GLY A 157 5.82 -14.86 6.63
CA GLY A 157 5.66 -13.54 7.25
C GLY A 157 5.41 -12.41 6.25
N ASN A 158 5.51 -12.65 4.95
CA ASN A 158 5.35 -11.62 3.91
C ASN A 158 4.01 -11.77 3.18
N LEU A 159 3.52 -10.66 2.62
CA LEU A 159 2.41 -10.63 1.68
C LEU A 159 2.88 -11.23 0.36
N THR A 160 2.24 -12.29 -0.09
CA THR A 160 2.64 -13.01 -1.32
C THR A 160 1.73 -12.75 -2.50
N GLY A 161 0.47 -12.40 -2.23
CA GLY A 161 -0.48 -12.06 -3.28
C GLY A 161 -1.63 -11.22 -2.77
N SER A 162 -2.31 -10.54 -3.68
CA SER A 162 -3.52 -9.79 -3.35
C SER A 162 -4.52 -9.77 -4.50
N ILE A 163 -5.78 -9.58 -4.13
CA ILE A 163 -6.86 -9.24 -5.05
C ILE A 163 -7.34 -7.84 -4.66
N LEU A 164 -7.39 -6.94 -5.62
CA LEU A 164 -7.98 -5.61 -5.46
C LEU A 164 -9.21 -5.50 -6.35
N CYS A 165 -10.36 -5.21 -5.76
CA CYS A 165 -11.58 -4.92 -6.50
C CYS A 165 -11.61 -3.42 -6.85
N THR A 166 -11.80 -3.10 -8.12
CA THR A 166 -11.96 -1.70 -8.55
C THR A 166 -13.40 -1.24 -8.30
N HIS A 167 -13.55 -0.20 -7.47
CA HIS A 167 -14.87 0.34 -7.11
C HIS A 167 -15.66 0.77 -8.37
N GLY A 168 -16.89 0.32 -8.48
CA GLY A 168 -17.79 0.64 -9.61
C GLY A 168 -17.55 -0.16 -10.88
N SER A 169 -16.62 -1.10 -10.90
CA SER A 169 -16.40 -2.05 -11.99
C SER A 169 -16.41 -3.49 -11.46
N SER A 170 -16.78 -4.44 -12.30
CA SER A 170 -16.65 -5.87 -12.00
C SER A 170 -15.23 -6.40 -12.21
N GLY A 171 -14.23 -5.49 -12.25
CA GLY A 171 -12.84 -5.84 -12.50
C GLY A 171 -12.06 -6.10 -11.21
N PHE A 172 -11.25 -7.15 -11.24
CA PHE A 172 -10.30 -7.48 -10.19
C PHE A 172 -8.88 -7.33 -10.72
N ILE A 173 -8.00 -6.81 -9.87
CA ILE A 173 -6.56 -6.79 -10.11
C ILE A 173 -5.95 -7.86 -9.22
N TYR A 174 -5.24 -8.79 -9.82
CA TYR A 174 -4.53 -9.86 -9.16
C TYR A 174 -3.05 -9.54 -9.13
N SER A 175 -2.42 -9.59 -7.96
CA SER A 175 -0.99 -9.33 -7.84
C SER A 175 -0.27 -10.40 -7.03
N ALA A 176 1.02 -10.56 -7.32
CA ALA A 176 1.89 -11.47 -6.59
C ALA A 176 3.30 -10.87 -6.45
N ASP A 177 3.85 -10.96 -5.23
CA ASP A 177 5.18 -10.49 -4.88
C ASP A 177 6.11 -11.66 -4.53
N TYR A 178 7.29 -11.67 -5.12
CA TYR A 178 8.30 -12.71 -4.95
C TYR A 178 9.52 -12.15 -4.24
N TYR A 179 10.04 -12.91 -3.31
CA TYR A 179 11.06 -12.46 -2.38
C TYR A 179 12.37 -13.21 -2.58
N ASP A 180 13.48 -12.55 -2.24
CA ASP A 180 14.77 -13.19 -2.06
C ASP A 180 14.94 -13.72 -0.61
N ILE A 181 16.09 -14.32 -0.35
CA ILE A 181 16.44 -14.86 0.98
C ILE A 181 16.52 -13.77 2.08
N ASN A 182 16.67 -12.50 1.68
CA ASN A 182 16.70 -11.34 2.58
C ASN A 182 15.33 -10.68 2.72
N LYS A 183 14.26 -11.32 2.22
CA LYS A 183 12.87 -10.81 2.21
C LYS A 183 12.65 -9.51 1.44
N ARG A 184 13.49 -9.24 0.40
CA ARG A 184 13.30 -8.12 -0.51
C ARG A 184 12.49 -8.58 -1.72
N ILE A 185 11.62 -7.71 -2.23
CA ILE A 185 10.81 -8.02 -3.42
C ILE A 185 11.73 -7.99 -4.65
N VAL A 186 12.00 -9.16 -5.23
CA VAL A 186 12.79 -9.30 -6.46
C VAL A 186 11.93 -9.32 -7.71
N LYS A 187 10.64 -9.68 -7.56
CA LYS A 187 9.69 -9.66 -8.67
C LYS A 187 8.30 -9.37 -8.15
N SER A 188 7.59 -8.45 -8.80
CA SER A 188 6.18 -8.15 -8.55
C SER A 188 5.42 -8.25 -9.88
N LEU A 189 4.30 -8.94 -9.87
CA LEU A 189 3.41 -9.08 -11.02
C LEU A 189 2.04 -8.55 -10.64
N SER A 190 1.40 -7.84 -11.57
CA SER A 190 0.04 -7.33 -11.38
C SER A 190 -0.74 -7.44 -12.68
N SER A 191 -1.93 -8.04 -12.62
CA SER A 191 -2.86 -8.01 -13.75
C SER A 191 -3.46 -6.62 -13.90
N ARG A 192 -4.03 -6.33 -15.07
CA ARG A 192 -4.74 -5.06 -15.36
C ARG A 192 -6.21 -5.26 -15.58
N VAL A 193 -7.02 -4.24 -15.28
CA VAL A 193 -8.47 -4.26 -15.45
C VAL A 193 -8.86 -4.52 -16.92
N ASN A 194 -8.10 -3.97 -17.86
CA ASN A 194 -8.34 -4.11 -19.31
C ASN A 194 -7.68 -5.36 -19.91
N GLY A 195 -7.21 -6.29 -19.07
CA GLY A 195 -6.38 -7.41 -19.49
C GLY A 195 -4.91 -7.01 -19.62
N GLY A 196 -4.03 -8.02 -19.72
CA GLY A 196 -2.58 -7.82 -19.72
C GLY A 196 -1.97 -7.89 -18.32
N MET A 197 -0.66 -7.63 -18.25
CA MET A 197 0.12 -7.79 -17.02
C MET A 197 1.27 -6.79 -16.96
N ASP A 198 1.49 -6.25 -15.79
CA ASP A 198 2.70 -5.50 -15.44
C ASP A 198 3.62 -6.39 -14.61
N THR A 199 4.89 -6.41 -14.95
CA THR A 199 5.93 -7.14 -14.22
C THR A 199 7.05 -6.19 -13.87
N TYR A 200 7.42 -6.14 -12.60
CA TYR A 200 8.60 -5.45 -12.09
C TYR A 200 9.61 -6.49 -11.63
N ALA A 201 10.84 -6.43 -12.15
CA ALA A 201 11.95 -7.26 -11.70
C ALA A 201 13.07 -6.35 -11.18
N THR A 202 13.48 -6.54 -9.92
CA THR A 202 14.48 -5.73 -9.25
C THR A 202 15.69 -6.58 -8.90
N GLU A 203 16.87 -6.14 -9.32
CA GLU A 203 18.15 -6.69 -8.92
C GLU A 203 18.76 -5.83 -7.82
N TYR A 204 19.29 -6.46 -6.78
CA TYR A 204 19.88 -5.78 -5.63
C TYR A 204 21.37 -6.04 -5.53
N SER A 205 22.10 -5.04 -5.02
CA SER A 205 23.47 -5.22 -4.55
C SER A 205 23.50 -6.11 -3.29
N PHE A 206 24.68 -6.56 -2.90
CA PHE A 206 24.87 -7.26 -1.64
C PHE A 206 24.40 -6.45 -0.43
N GLN A 207 24.54 -5.12 -0.49
CA GLN A 207 24.15 -4.20 0.60
C GLN A 207 22.64 -3.89 0.62
N GLY A 208 21.89 -4.32 -0.41
CA GLY A 208 20.44 -4.10 -0.50
C GLY A 208 19.99 -2.88 -1.33
N SER A 209 20.92 -2.17 -1.97
CA SER A 209 20.58 -1.11 -2.90
C SER A 209 20.12 -1.69 -4.24
N PRO A 210 19.05 -1.17 -4.90
CA PRO A 210 18.64 -1.62 -6.22
C PRO A 210 19.71 -1.28 -7.27
N LEU A 211 20.10 -2.26 -8.09
CA LEU A 211 21.04 -2.09 -9.20
C LEU A 211 20.32 -1.89 -10.52
N SER A 212 19.23 -2.64 -10.73
CA SER A 212 18.35 -2.46 -11.86
C SER A 212 16.90 -2.73 -11.49
N VAL A 213 15.98 -2.01 -12.14
CA VAL A 213 14.54 -2.27 -12.11
C VAL A 213 14.09 -2.40 -13.56
N LEU A 214 13.59 -3.56 -13.93
CA LEU A 214 12.98 -3.83 -15.22
C LEU A 214 11.46 -3.84 -15.05
N HIS A 215 10.77 -2.90 -15.64
CA HIS A 215 9.32 -2.90 -15.79
C HIS A 215 8.98 -3.47 -17.18
N THR A 216 8.15 -4.49 -17.23
CA THR A 216 7.60 -5.06 -18.45
C THR A 216 6.10 -4.91 -18.43
N HIS A 217 5.59 -4.14 -19.36
CA HIS A 217 4.15 -4.00 -19.60
C HIS A 217 3.75 -4.92 -20.76
N THR A 218 2.78 -5.80 -20.52
CA THR A 218 2.21 -6.65 -21.57
C THR A 218 0.71 -6.37 -21.65
N ASP A 219 0.22 -6.00 -22.82
CA ASP A 219 -1.20 -5.75 -23.04
C ASP A 219 -2.00 -7.05 -23.27
N SER A 220 -3.31 -6.93 -23.43
CA SER A 220 -4.21 -8.05 -23.70
C SER A 220 -3.99 -8.72 -25.07
N SER A 221 -3.30 -8.06 -26.02
CA SER A 221 -2.95 -8.59 -27.34
C SER A 221 -1.64 -9.39 -27.32
N GLY A 222 -0.88 -9.32 -26.22
CA GLY A 222 0.44 -9.92 -26.07
C GLY A 222 1.57 -9.00 -26.52
N TYR A 223 1.30 -7.75 -26.92
CA TYR A 223 2.34 -6.78 -27.16
C TYR A 223 3.03 -6.42 -25.85
N SER A 224 4.35 -6.42 -25.85
CA SER A 224 5.15 -6.17 -24.66
C SER A 224 6.07 -4.97 -24.87
N LEU A 225 6.14 -4.14 -23.85
CA LEU A 225 6.96 -2.95 -23.75
C LEU A 225 7.83 -3.04 -22.50
N THR A 226 9.08 -2.61 -22.60
CA THR A 226 10.02 -2.68 -21.48
C THR A 226 10.61 -1.32 -21.13
N GLU A 227 10.75 -1.08 -19.85
CA GLU A 227 11.45 0.07 -19.28
C GLU A 227 12.48 -0.44 -18.26
N ARG A 228 13.72 -0.06 -18.46
CA ARG A 228 14.81 -0.43 -17.55
C ARG A 228 15.41 0.80 -16.90
N TYR A 229 15.42 0.82 -15.57
CA TYR A 229 16.18 1.77 -14.77
C TYR A 229 17.43 1.08 -14.27
N THR A 230 18.60 1.73 -14.40
CA THR A 230 19.88 1.25 -13.90
C THR A 230 20.46 2.26 -12.93
N TYR A 231 20.89 1.79 -11.77
CA TYR A 231 21.41 2.61 -10.68
C TYR A 231 22.87 2.29 -10.45
N THR A 232 23.71 3.30 -10.29
CA THR A 232 25.10 3.14 -9.89
C THR A 232 25.39 3.87 -8.60
N TYR A 233 26.30 3.30 -7.82
CA TYR A 233 26.64 3.81 -6.50
C TYR A 233 28.15 3.95 -6.37
N ASP A 234 28.59 4.84 -5.52
CA ASP A 234 30.00 4.94 -5.12
C ASP A 234 30.35 3.89 -4.05
N HIS A 235 31.61 3.91 -3.63
CA HIS A 235 32.14 3.01 -2.58
C HIS A 235 31.49 3.19 -1.21
N SER A 236 30.81 4.32 -0.98
CA SER A 236 30.05 4.63 0.24
C SER A 236 28.56 4.34 0.09
N SER A 237 28.16 3.63 -0.96
CA SER A 237 26.76 3.28 -1.30
C SER A 237 25.83 4.49 -1.54
N ARG A 238 26.41 5.63 -1.94
CA ARG A 238 25.64 6.81 -2.34
C ARG A 238 25.33 6.71 -3.84
N LEU A 239 24.09 7.05 -4.22
CA LEU A 239 23.64 7.03 -5.61
C LEU A 239 24.44 8.05 -6.44
N THR A 240 25.12 7.60 -7.49
CA THR A 240 25.88 8.47 -8.39
C THR A 240 25.21 8.66 -9.74
N ARG A 241 24.47 7.65 -10.22
CA ARG A 241 23.84 7.71 -11.54
C ARG A 241 22.52 6.96 -11.57
N VAL A 242 21.56 7.49 -12.33
CA VAL A 242 20.35 6.80 -12.76
C VAL A 242 20.24 6.92 -14.28
N SER A 243 20.15 5.79 -14.95
CA SER A 243 19.91 5.72 -16.37
C SER A 243 18.60 5.02 -16.67
N HIS A 244 17.92 5.44 -17.73
CA HIS A 244 16.66 4.86 -18.18
C HIS A 244 16.80 4.39 -19.63
N GLN A 245 16.30 3.22 -19.90
CA GLN A 245 16.21 2.65 -21.23
C GLN A 245 14.77 2.25 -21.52
N TYR A 246 14.24 2.73 -22.62
CA TYR A 246 12.91 2.41 -23.09
C TYR A 246 13.04 1.43 -24.25
N ASP A 247 12.51 0.22 -24.06
CA ASP A 247 12.56 -0.87 -25.03
C ASP A 247 14.00 -1.10 -25.56
N ASN A 248 14.18 -1.16 -26.86
CA ASN A 248 15.50 -1.33 -27.51
C ASN A 248 16.20 0.01 -27.82
N ASN A 249 15.70 1.12 -27.34
CA ASN A 249 16.31 2.43 -27.55
C ASN A 249 17.61 2.60 -26.76
N PRO A 250 18.49 3.52 -27.14
CA PRO A 250 19.66 3.85 -26.33
C PRO A 250 19.28 4.31 -24.93
N SER A 251 20.11 3.94 -23.96
CA SER A 251 19.93 4.39 -22.57
C SER A 251 20.19 5.89 -22.45
N VAL A 252 19.33 6.58 -21.71
CA VAL A 252 19.40 8.01 -21.41
C VAL A 252 19.81 8.20 -19.95
N LEU A 253 20.71 9.12 -19.67
CA LEU A 253 21.11 9.47 -18.33
C LEU A 253 20.08 10.44 -17.73
N LEU A 254 19.32 10.00 -16.72
CA LEU A 254 18.32 10.81 -16.04
C LEU A 254 18.95 11.72 -14.98
N LEU A 255 19.91 11.17 -14.23
CA LEU A 255 20.49 11.81 -13.07
C LEU A 255 21.96 11.41 -12.91
N GLU A 256 22.80 12.39 -12.58
CA GLU A 256 24.18 12.21 -12.14
C GLU A 256 24.48 13.09 -10.93
N HIS A 257 24.89 12.45 -9.83
CA HIS A 257 25.29 13.10 -8.58
C HIS A 257 26.80 13.03 -8.39
N THR A 258 27.39 14.12 -7.94
CA THR A 258 28.74 14.12 -7.37
C THR A 258 28.71 14.56 -5.92
N TYR A 259 29.66 14.08 -5.14
CA TYR A 259 29.74 14.37 -3.71
C TYR A 259 31.08 14.99 -3.37
N ASP A 260 31.09 15.87 -2.39
CA ASP A 260 32.31 16.45 -1.84
C ASP A 260 33.06 15.46 -0.92
N GLU A 261 34.23 15.83 -0.44
CA GLU A 261 35.06 15.00 0.45
C GLU A 261 34.38 14.65 1.79
N LEU A 262 33.39 15.44 2.21
CA LEU A 262 32.58 15.20 3.40
C LEU A 262 31.32 14.34 3.13
N GLY A 263 31.11 13.95 1.86
CA GLY A 263 29.97 13.12 1.45
C GLY A 263 28.68 13.89 1.21
N ARG A 264 28.71 15.21 1.12
CA ARG A 264 27.55 16.03 0.81
C ARG A 264 27.39 16.15 -0.70
N LEU A 265 26.14 16.29 -1.18
CA LEU A 265 25.84 16.48 -2.59
C LEU A 265 26.51 17.78 -3.11
N GLN A 266 27.45 17.66 -4.05
CA GLN A 266 28.15 18.78 -4.63
C GLN A 266 27.50 19.26 -5.92
N THR A 267 27.19 18.34 -6.83
CA THR A 267 26.53 18.65 -8.09
C THR A 267 25.43 17.67 -8.37
N ASP A 268 24.32 18.17 -8.82
CA ASP A 268 23.17 17.43 -9.33
C ASP A 268 22.97 17.78 -10.80
N LYS A 269 23.06 16.78 -11.68
CA LYS A 269 22.79 16.92 -13.11
C LYS A 269 21.59 16.08 -13.49
N LEU A 270 20.63 16.69 -14.15
CA LEU A 270 19.41 16.04 -14.64
C LEU A 270 19.39 16.09 -16.18
N ASP A 271 18.69 15.13 -16.78
CA ASP A 271 18.40 15.05 -18.22
C ASP A 271 19.65 15.23 -19.08
N ASN A 272 20.58 14.25 -19.01
CA ASN A 272 21.88 14.30 -19.71
C ASN A 272 22.73 15.55 -19.41
N GLY A 273 22.50 16.21 -18.28
CA GLY A 273 23.22 17.42 -17.86
C GLY A 273 22.66 18.71 -18.46
N ILE A 274 21.43 18.71 -18.99
CA ILE A 274 20.72 19.94 -19.39
C ILE A 274 20.49 20.84 -18.18
N TYR A 275 20.13 20.26 -17.05
CA TYR A 275 19.97 20.97 -15.80
C TYR A 275 21.11 20.62 -14.86
N VAL A 276 21.88 21.61 -14.45
CA VAL A 276 23.00 21.43 -13.51
C VAL A 276 22.78 22.34 -12.32
N THR A 277 22.81 21.76 -11.14
CA THR A 277 22.71 22.49 -9.87
C THR A 277 23.96 22.22 -9.02
N ASP A 278 24.71 23.24 -8.68
CA ASP A 278 25.87 23.16 -7.79
C ASP A 278 25.49 23.67 -6.39
N TYR A 279 25.91 22.93 -5.37
CA TYR A 279 25.65 23.22 -3.97
C TYR A 279 26.94 23.60 -3.23
N ALA A 280 26.87 24.66 -2.45
CA ALA A 280 27.92 25.04 -1.53
C ALA A 280 27.40 25.01 -0.08
N TYR A 281 28.24 24.59 0.84
CA TYR A 281 27.87 24.40 2.25
C TYR A 281 28.80 25.17 3.19
N ASN A 282 28.23 25.64 4.30
CA ASN A 282 29.04 26.19 5.38
C ASN A 282 29.62 25.09 6.27
N ILE A 283 30.42 25.48 7.29
CA ILE A 283 31.05 24.57 8.25
C ILE A 283 30.04 23.78 9.12
N ARG A 284 28.78 24.19 9.14
CA ARG A 284 27.68 23.51 9.87
C ARG A 284 26.84 22.61 8.98
N ASN A 285 27.31 22.32 7.75
CA ASN A 285 26.60 21.54 6.74
C ASN A 285 25.28 22.15 6.25
N TRP A 286 25.08 23.43 6.43
CA TRP A 286 23.91 24.13 5.87
C TRP A 286 24.21 24.56 4.44
N PRO A 287 23.30 24.32 3.49
CA PRO A 287 23.45 24.86 2.14
C PRO A 287 23.38 26.38 2.21
N VAL A 288 24.42 27.04 1.72
CA VAL A 288 24.51 28.53 1.70
C VAL A 288 24.35 29.10 0.31
N SER A 289 24.54 28.29 -0.71
CA SER A 289 24.35 28.66 -2.11
C SER A 289 23.96 27.44 -2.90
N TYR A 290 23.05 27.63 -3.86
CA TYR A 290 22.83 26.71 -4.97
C TYR A 290 22.77 27.54 -6.26
N THR A 291 23.44 27.08 -7.30
CA THR A 291 23.43 27.72 -8.61
C THR A 291 22.81 26.74 -9.60
N HIS A 292 21.74 27.16 -10.26
CA HIS A 292 21.08 26.37 -11.30
C HIS A 292 21.51 26.94 -12.66
N LEU A 293 22.16 26.09 -13.45
CA LEU A 293 22.55 26.42 -14.81
C LEU A 293 21.63 25.66 -15.77
N THR A 294 20.88 26.40 -16.59
CA THR A 294 20.19 25.86 -17.75
C THR A 294 21.02 26.15 -18.99
N LEU A 295 21.20 25.18 -19.85
CA LEU A 295 21.81 25.45 -21.17
C LEU A 295 20.85 26.37 -21.93
N PRO A 296 21.39 27.45 -22.59
CA PRO A 296 20.55 28.26 -23.47
C PRO A 296 20.05 27.38 -24.61
N THR A 297 18.76 27.45 -24.85
CA THR A 297 18.05 26.77 -25.96
C THR A 297 18.45 27.38 -27.30
#